data_af148f7722437c6a0286180a505677db
#
_entry.id   af148f7722437c6a0286180a505677db
#
_cell.length_a   1.000
_cell.length_b   1.000
_cell.length_c   1.000
_cell.angle_alpha   90.00
_cell.angle_beta   90.00
_cell.angle_gamma   90.00
#
_symmetry.space_group_name_H-M   'P 1'
#
loop_
_entity.id
_entity.type
_entity.pdbx_description
1 polymer ?
#
loop_
_entity_poly.entity_id
_entity_poly.type
_entity_poly.pdbx_seq_one_letter_code
_entity_poly.pdbx_strand_id
1 'polypeptide(L)'
;MKINPVKWLQTLAVFAFLTCLTGGILEAKIKIHSIKSPDGKLELQAVTQANISFCLLRGDQVLVSSAPLSLTLEDGTILGPNARISKARTTNVREVIPSPLYRKSEITAVYNQLDISFREGFGIRFRLYDQGAAYQFYTTGRDSLHIVNESAGFLFEKDYTCYVPYSRGEANPFHNSFENVYTVTPVSGFELGRLAFLPLLVCLDDGIKMVLTESDLESYPGMFLKGEKTSRGYEYRGVFAPIPSTTRTEPVRGQVIPTGYSQVIARTTGTRSFPWRIMAVSEKDTELPVNDLVYALGAPNRTGSTDWIKPGKVAWDWWNNWGITGVDFPVGINTETYKYYIDFAAANGIEYVVLDEGWSPPAGQDIMQVIPQIDLQELVTYAGKKNVSLILWCVAYVLDEKLEEACSFYSQMGFRGFKVDFMDRDDQPVVEMLYRLAETAARHRLLIDFHGMYKPTGFNRTYPNVVNFEGIFGLEQSKWSQEDMVPYDVIFPYIRMLAGPVDYTQGGMRNATRQDFHPVYNNPMAAGTRARQVATYVVFDNPLVMLCDNPTTYMKEQETTSFITRIPVAWDETRILQGELGK
;
A
#
# COMPACT_ATOMS: atom_id res chain seq x y z
N MET A 1 -16.71 -46.06 8.49
CA MET A 1 -15.92 -45.32 7.51
C MET A 1 -14.44 -45.52 7.93
N LYS A 2 -13.67 -46.34 7.21
CA LYS A 2 -12.32 -46.69 7.59
C LYS A 2 -11.37 -45.53 7.20
N ILE A 3 -10.79 -44.90 8.19
CA ILE A 3 -9.76 -43.85 8.00
C ILE A 3 -8.48 -44.52 7.51
N ASN A 4 -7.97 -44.09 6.36
CA ASN A 4 -6.80 -44.67 5.72
C ASN A 4 -5.51 -44.16 6.42
N PRO A 5 -4.72 -45.02 7.10
CA PRO A 5 -3.58 -44.58 7.93
C PRO A 5 -2.40 -43.98 7.12
N VAL A 6 -2.41 -44.08 5.80
CA VAL A 6 -1.32 -43.60 4.93
C VAL A 6 -1.32 -42.08 4.78
N LYS A 7 -2.46 -41.43 4.85
CA LYS A 7 -2.54 -39.95 4.74
C LYS A 7 -2.02 -39.21 5.97
N TRP A 8 -2.12 -39.79 7.14
CA TRP A 8 -1.56 -39.22 8.38
C TRP A 8 -0.03 -39.19 8.38
N LEU A 9 0.61 -40.11 7.67
CA LEU A 9 2.06 -40.18 7.56
C LEU A 9 2.64 -39.09 6.63
N GLN A 10 1.89 -38.58 5.64
CA GLN A 10 2.37 -37.54 4.73
C GLN A 10 2.35 -36.17 5.38
N THR A 11 1.34 -35.83 6.17
CA THR A 11 1.28 -34.58 6.95
C THR A 11 2.35 -34.57 8.06
N LEU A 12 2.67 -35.72 8.65
CA LEU A 12 3.77 -35.88 9.58
C LEU A 12 5.16 -35.85 8.90
N ALA A 13 5.28 -36.25 7.63
CA ALA A 13 6.55 -36.26 6.92
C ALA A 13 7.11 -34.84 6.64
N VAL A 14 6.26 -33.85 6.44
CA VAL A 14 6.69 -32.44 6.30
C VAL A 14 7.32 -31.92 7.61
N PHE A 15 6.89 -32.41 8.76
CA PHE A 15 7.45 -32.03 10.07
C PHE A 15 8.53 -32.99 10.58
N ALA A 16 8.60 -34.25 10.08
CA ALA A 16 9.53 -35.26 10.56
C ALA A 16 10.96 -35.15 9.98
N PHE A 17 11.20 -34.34 8.93
CA PHE A 17 12.53 -34.22 8.33
C PHE A 17 13.52 -33.36 9.14
N LEU A 18 13.11 -32.84 10.31
CA LEU A 18 13.96 -32.03 11.21
C LEU A 18 14.68 -32.85 12.31
N THR A 19 14.55 -34.18 12.37
CA THR A 19 15.05 -34.96 13.53
C THR A 19 15.98 -36.13 13.21
N CYS A 20 16.62 -36.20 12.06
CA CYS A 20 17.64 -37.22 11.80
C CYS A 20 19.05 -36.67 11.93
N LEU A 21 19.52 -36.41 13.16
CA LEU A 21 20.94 -36.55 13.57
C LEU A 21 21.04 -36.44 15.10
N THR A 22 21.39 -37.52 15.72
CA THR A 22 21.90 -37.82 17.07
C THR A 22 20.95 -38.60 17.98
N GLY A 23 21.47 -39.72 18.45
CA GLY A 23 20.78 -40.67 19.32
C GLY A 23 20.46 -40.11 20.70
N GLY A 24 19.31 -40.55 21.20
CA GLY A 24 18.99 -40.51 22.63
C GLY A 24 18.42 -39.19 23.16
N ILE A 25 17.31 -38.70 22.60
CA ILE A 25 16.52 -37.62 23.23
C ILE A 25 15.07 -38.08 23.31
N LEU A 26 14.47 -37.96 24.52
CA LEU A 26 13.02 -38.08 24.69
C LEU A 26 12.29 -37.37 23.56
N GLU A 27 11.38 -38.08 22.86
CA GLU A 27 10.45 -37.49 21.92
C GLU A 27 9.57 -36.43 22.65
N ALA A 28 10.02 -35.21 22.66
CA ALA A 28 9.20 -34.10 23.11
C ALA A 28 8.01 -33.97 22.14
N LYS A 29 6.81 -34.30 22.62
CA LYS A 29 5.56 -34.23 21.86
C LYS A 29 5.42 -32.86 21.23
N ILE A 30 5.42 -32.77 19.88
CA ILE A 30 5.24 -31.51 19.15
C ILE A 30 3.91 -30.86 19.60
N LYS A 31 3.97 -29.61 20.07
CA LYS A 31 2.79 -28.89 20.50
C LYS A 31 2.28 -28.05 19.34
N ILE A 32 1.13 -28.43 18.81
CA ILE A 32 0.43 -27.72 17.72
C ILE A 32 -0.76 -26.99 18.33
N HIS A 33 -0.91 -25.72 17.98
CA HIS A 33 -2.07 -24.91 18.28
C HIS A 33 -2.80 -24.60 16.97
N SER A 34 -4.06 -25.04 16.84
CA SER A 34 -4.84 -24.84 15.63
C SER A 34 -6.00 -23.88 15.86
N ILE A 35 -6.26 -23.05 14.86
CA ILE A 35 -7.51 -22.29 14.71
C ILE A 35 -8.05 -22.46 13.30
N LYS A 36 -9.39 -22.37 13.16
CA LYS A 36 -10.07 -22.39 11.85
C LYS A 36 -10.65 -21.03 11.52
N SER A 37 -10.85 -20.74 10.22
CA SER A 37 -11.66 -19.60 9.79
C SER A 37 -13.10 -19.73 10.29
N PRO A 38 -13.86 -18.64 10.37
CA PRO A 38 -15.27 -18.70 10.78
C PRO A 38 -16.11 -19.67 9.94
N ASP A 39 -15.88 -19.75 8.63
CA ASP A 39 -16.54 -20.70 7.71
C ASP A 39 -15.94 -22.12 7.76
N GLY A 40 -14.85 -22.32 8.47
CA GLY A 40 -14.17 -23.60 8.66
C GLY A 40 -13.33 -24.11 7.48
N LYS A 41 -13.21 -23.33 6.39
CA LYS A 41 -12.46 -23.76 5.19
C LYS A 41 -10.96 -23.67 5.35
N LEU A 42 -10.48 -22.62 6.00
CA LEU A 42 -9.06 -22.42 6.30
C LEU A 42 -8.74 -22.92 7.70
N GLU A 43 -7.55 -23.48 7.87
CA GLU A 43 -6.98 -23.86 9.17
C GLU A 43 -5.55 -23.34 9.27
N LEU A 44 -5.22 -22.67 10.37
CA LEU A 44 -3.87 -22.28 10.70
C LEU A 44 -3.38 -23.14 11.87
N GLN A 45 -2.24 -23.80 11.67
CA GLN A 45 -1.55 -24.62 12.66
C GLN A 45 -0.24 -23.94 13.05
N ALA A 46 -0.15 -23.46 14.28
CA ALA A 46 1.06 -22.87 14.84
C ALA A 46 1.86 -23.93 15.63
N VAL A 47 3.12 -24.06 15.32
CA VAL A 47 4.08 -24.95 16.00
C VAL A 47 5.02 -24.12 16.84
N THR A 48 5.18 -24.52 18.11
CA THR A 48 6.03 -23.80 19.08
C THR A 48 6.87 -24.81 19.86
N GLN A 49 7.95 -25.28 19.27
CA GLN A 49 8.87 -26.21 19.93
C GLN A 49 10.29 -25.62 19.96
N ALA A 50 11.19 -26.10 19.11
CA ALA A 50 12.51 -25.49 18.95
C ALA A 50 12.44 -24.11 18.24
N ASN A 51 11.46 -23.94 17.36
CA ASN A 51 11.18 -22.71 16.64
C ASN A 51 9.69 -22.41 16.65
N ILE A 52 9.34 -21.16 16.38
CA ILE A 52 7.97 -20.75 16.11
C ILE A 52 7.77 -20.79 14.60
N SER A 53 6.76 -21.51 14.13
CA SER A 53 6.37 -21.58 12.72
C SER A 53 4.88 -21.80 12.58
N PHE A 54 4.34 -21.62 11.39
CA PHE A 54 2.94 -21.95 11.11
C PHE A 54 2.79 -22.64 9.75
N CYS A 55 1.63 -23.26 9.57
CA CYS A 55 1.14 -23.78 8.32
C CYS A 55 -0.29 -23.30 8.12
N LEU A 56 -0.60 -22.77 6.95
CA LEU A 56 -1.96 -22.40 6.53
C LEU A 56 -2.47 -23.46 5.55
N LEU A 57 -3.60 -24.06 5.89
CA LEU A 57 -4.20 -25.16 5.14
C LEU A 57 -5.61 -24.80 4.65
N ARG A 58 -6.02 -25.43 3.55
CA ARG A 58 -7.39 -25.51 3.08
C ARG A 58 -7.75 -27.00 2.88
N GLY A 59 -8.55 -27.53 3.80
CA GLY A 59 -8.74 -28.99 3.89
C GLY A 59 -7.39 -29.70 4.14
N ASP A 60 -7.03 -30.61 3.24
CA ASP A 60 -5.74 -31.35 3.30
C ASP A 60 -4.60 -30.65 2.53
N GLN A 61 -4.89 -29.54 1.82
CA GLN A 61 -3.92 -28.82 1.00
C GLN A 61 -3.15 -27.79 1.85
N VAL A 62 -1.83 -27.86 1.83
CA VAL A 62 -0.95 -26.82 2.37
C VAL A 62 -0.89 -25.68 1.37
N LEU A 63 -1.39 -24.50 1.75
CA LEU A 63 -1.32 -23.31 0.94
C LEU A 63 0.04 -22.62 1.07
N VAL A 64 0.53 -22.49 2.31
CA VAL A 64 1.83 -21.94 2.64
C VAL A 64 2.26 -22.39 4.02
N SER A 65 3.57 -22.59 4.22
CA SER A 65 4.20 -22.75 5.53
C SER A 65 5.12 -21.57 5.82
N SER A 66 5.42 -21.31 7.08
CA SER A 66 6.44 -20.30 7.40
C SER A 66 7.82 -20.91 7.55
N ALA A 67 8.85 -20.13 7.22
CA ALA A 67 10.16 -20.30 7.82
C ALA A 67 10.08 -20.08 9.35
N PRO A 68 11.11 -20.42 10.14
CA PRO A 68 11.16 -20.07 11.55
C PRO A 68 10.99 -18.56 11.77
N LEU A 69 9.99 -18.18 12.56
CA LEU A 69 9.67 -16.79 12.88
C LEU A 69 10.51 -16.31 14.06
N SER A 70 11.14 -15.14 13.95
CA SER A 70 11.91 -14.55 15.04
C SER A 70 12.15 -13.07 14.85
N LEU A 71 12.47 -12.37 15.96
CA LEU A 71 13.04 -11.02 15.96
C LEU A 71 14.46 -11.12 16.54
N THR A 72 15.45 -10.57 15.83
CA THR A 72 16.83 -10.48 16.27
C THR A 72 17.11 -9.07 16.76
N LEU A 73 17.60 -8.95 17.99
CA LEU A 73 17.94 -7.68 18.61
C LEU A 73 19.43 -7.34 18.44
N GLU A 74 19.79 -6.08 18.58
CA GLU A 74 21.16 -5.56 18.41
C GLU A 74 22.13 -6.16 19.44
N ASP A 75 21.66 -6.53 20.64
CA ASP A 75 22.44 -7.19 21.68
C ASP A 75 22.70 -8.69 21.42
N GLY A 76 22.22 -9.20 20.29
CA GLY A 76 22.33 -10.62 19.91
C GLY A 76 21.19 -11.50 20.43
N THR A 77 20.27 -10.98 21.22
CA THR A 77 19.07 -11.70 21.67
C THR A 77 18.19 -12.06 20.46
N ILE A 78 17.70 -13.31 20.40
CA ILE A 78 16.76 -13.76 19.38
C ILE A 78 15.46 -14.19 20.08
N LEU A 79 14.39 -13.44 19.83
CA LEU A 79 13.05 -13.75 20.29
C LEU A 79 12.39 -14.71 19.28
N GLY A 80 12.20 -15.95 19.66
CA GLY A 80 11.65 -17.00 18.79
C GLY A 80 12.12 -18.40 19.16
N PRO A 81 13.40 -18.77 18.91
CA PRO A 81 13.91 -20.10 19.20
C PRO A 81 13.82 -20.44 20.68
N ASN A 82 13.41 -21.71 20.97
CA ASN A 82 13.29 -22.28 22.32
C ASN A 82 12.41 -21.45 23.29
N ALA A 83 11.50 -20.63 22.78
CA ALA A 83 10.62 -19.80 23.59
C ALA A 83 9.62 -20.65 24.38
N ARG A 84 9.45 -20.31 25.66
CA ARG A 84 8.60 -21.06 26.59
C ARG A 84 7.22 -20.43 26.70
N ILE A 85 6.19 -21.14 26.25
CA ILE A 85 4.82 -20.67 26.33
C ILE A 85 4.45 -20.39 27.79
N SER A 86 3.98 -19.20 28.06
CA SER A 86 3.32 -18.81 29.32
C SER A 86 1.81 -18.96 29.22
N LYS A 87 1.21 -18.62 28.08
CA LYS A 87 -0.22 -18.69 27.83
C LYS A 87 -0.51 -18.86 26.34
N ALA A 88 -1.53 -19.65 26.02
CA ALA A 88 -2.16 -19.68 24.70
C ALA A 88 -3.66 -19.50 24.88
N ARG A 89 -4.27 -18.62 24.08
CA ARG A 89 -5.70 -18.30 24.15
C ARG A 89 -6.27 -18.15 22.74
N THR A 90 -7.44 -18.77 22.52
CA THR A 90 -8.24 -18.56 21.32
C THR A 90 -9.46 -17.71 21.67
N THR A 91 -9.80 -16.77 20.77
CA THR A 91 -11.00 -15.92 20.86
C THR A 91 -11.67 -15.81 19.50
N ASN A 92 -13.01 -15.76 19.51
CA ASN A 92 -13.81 -15.48 18.32
C ASN A 92 -14.21 -14.01 18.37
N VAL A 93 -14.04 -13.28 17.29
CA VAL A 93 -14.30 -11.85 17.21
C VAL A 93 -15.23 -11.55 16.05
N ARG A 94 -16.18 -10.67 16.30
CA ARG A 94 -17.01 -10.02 15.30
C ARG A 94 -17.05 -8.53 15.63
N GLU A 95 -16.55 -7.70 14.75
CA GLU A 95 -16.56 -6.25 14.91
C GLU A 95 -17.04 -5.56 13.63
N VAL A 96 -17.69 -4.41 13.78
CA VAL A 96 -18.06 -3.54 12.67
C VAL A 96 -17.13 -2.34 12.68
N ILE A 97 -16.46 -2.13 11.57
CA ILE A 97 -15.46 -1.08 11.37
C ILE A 97 -16.03 -0.05 10.41
N PRO A 98 -16.29 1.20 10.84
CA PRO A 98 -16.67 2.27 9.93
C PRO A 98 -15.57 2.55 8.91
N SER A 99 -15.95 2.74 7.65
CA SER A 99 -15.01 2.99 6.55
C SER A 99 -15.57 4.01 5.54
N PRO A 100 -15.77 5.28 5.97
CA PRO A 100 -16.60 6.27 5.26
C PRO A 100 -16.04 6.72 3.90
N LEU A 101 -14.76 6.47 3.61
CA LEU A 101 -14.07 6.86 2.36
C LEU A 101 -13.47 5.65 1.66
N TYR A 102 -14.09 4.53 1.80
CA TYR A 102 -13.64 3.28 1.25
C TYR A 102 -14.68 2.72 0.27
N ARG A 103 -14.38 1.63 -0.39
CA ARG A 103 -15.32 0.91 -1.28
C ARG A 103 -16.54 0.30 -0.57
N LYS A 104 -16.62 0.47 0.74
CA LYS A 104 -17.74 0.08 1.62
C LYS A 104 -17.86 1.10 2.74
N SER A 105 -19.06 1.45 3.16
CA SER A 105 -19.29 2.38 4.27
C SER A 105 -18.95 1.76 5.63
N GLU A 106 -18.99 0.41 5.72
CA GLU A 106 -18.59 -0.34 6.89
C GLU A 106 -18.04 -1.72 6.52
N ILE A 107 -17.15 -2.25 7.34
CA ILE A 107 -16.57 -3.59 7.20
C ILE A 107 -16.97 -4.42 8.41
N THR A 108 -17.69 -5.53 8.18
CA THR A 108 -17.91 -6.53 9.21
C THR A 108 -16.73 -7.50 9.24
N ALA A 109 -15.80 -7.31 10.19
CA ALA A 109 -14.66 -8.20 10.39
C ALA A 109 -15.03 -9.35 11.31
N VAL A 110 -15.00 -10.58 10.79
CA VAL A 110 -15.23 -11.82 11.55
C VAL A 110 -14.01 -12.70 11.47
N TYR A 111 -13.43 -13.06 12.62
CA TYR A 111 -12.22 -13.86 12.66
C TYR A 111 -12.06 -14.64 13.96
N ASN A 112 -11.25 -15.67 13.91
CA ASN A 112 -10.75 -16.38 15.06
C ASN A 112 -9.31 -15.95 15.31
N GLN A 113 -8.98 -15.66 16.58
CA GLN A 113 -7.66 -15.18 16.99
C GLN A 113 -7.02 -16.17 17.94
N LEU A 114 -5.74 -16.47 17.71
CA LEU A 114 -4.88 -17.25 18.61
C LEU A 114 -3.75 -16.33 19.09
N ASP A 115 -3.72 -16.07 20.39
CA ASP A 115 -2.63 -15.36 21.07
C ASP A 115 -1.74 -16.38 21.80
N ILE A 116 -0.45 -16.39 21.52
CA ILE A 116 0.57 -17.20 22.20
C ILE A 116 1.57 -16.26 22.85
N SER A 117 1.58 -16.22 24.18
CA SER A 117 2.54 -15.43 24.96
C SER A 117 3.67 -16.31 25.45
N PHE A 118 4.88 -15.79 25.47
CA PHE A 118 6.08 -16.48 25.94
C PHE A 118 6.62 -15.83 27.22
N ARG A 119 7.35 -16.61 28.03
CA ARG A 119 7.94 -16.14 29.29
C ARG A 119 9.05 -15.11 29.08
N GLU A 120 9.60 -15.07 27.88
CA GLU A 120 10.68 -14.19 27.44
C GLU A 120 10.22 -12.77 27.14
N GLY A 121 8.96 -12.40 27.48
CA GLY A 121 8.43 -11.04 27.34
C GLY A 121 7.98 -10.67 25.93
N PHE A 122 7.65 -11.65 25.11
CA PHE A 122 7.07 -11.45 23.78
C PHE A 122 5.94 -12.44 23.50
N GLY A 123 5.26 -12.26 22.40
CA GLY A 123 4.26 -13.18 21.90
C GLY A 123 4.01 -13.05 20.42
N ILE A 124 3.19 -13.94 19.90
CA ILE A 124 2.72 -13.92 18.53
C ILE A 124 1.21 -14.06 18.52
N ARG A 125 0.58 -13.27 17.68
CA ARG A 125 -0.86 -13.28 17.46
C ARG A 125 -1.14 -13.72 16.05
N PHE A 126 -2.08 -14.65 15.87
CA PHE A 126 -2.61 -15.07 14.59
C PHE A 126 -4.07 -14.69 14.52
N ARG A 127 -4.50 -14.14 13.39
CA ARG A 127 -5.92 -13.95 13.04
C ARG A 127 -6.24 -14.72 11.79
N LEU A 128 -7.33 -15.45 11.81
CA LEU A 128 -7.79 -16.25 10.70
C LEU A 128 -9.21 -15.82 10.32
N TYR A 129 -9.33 -15.27 9.14
CA TYR A 129 -10.55 -14.81 8.47
C TYR A 129 -10.95 -15.82 7.40
N ASP A 130 -12.16 -15.72 6.86
CA ASP A 130 -12.58 -16.52 5.68
C ASP A 130 -11.77 -16.14 4.43
N GLN A 131 -11.23 -14.91 4.37
CA GLN A 131 -10.46 -14.35 3.26
C GLN A 131 -8.94 -14.44 3.44
N GLY A 132 -8.44 -15.18 4.44
CA GLY A 132 -7.01 -15.33 4.67
C GLY A 132 -6.58 -15.29 6.11
N ALA A 133 -5.27 -15.24 6.31
CA ALA A 133 -4.62 -15.25 7.61
C ALA A 133 -3.65 -14.08 7.77
N ALA A 134 -3.43 -13.66 9.01
CA ALA A 134 -2.37 -12.72 9.36
C ALA A 134 -1.69 -13.11 10.67
N TYR A 135 -0.41 -12.76 10.79
CA TYR A 135 0.28 -12.87 12.07
C TYR A 135 1.00 -11.57 12.43
N GLN A 136 1.23 -11.38 13.72
CA GLN A 136 1.85 -10.20 14.29
C GLN A 136 2.67 -10.58 15.52
N PHE A 137 3.92 -10.14 15.61
CA PHE A 137 4.66 -10.15 16.87
C PHE A 137 4.14 -9.05 17.81
N TYR A 138 4.29 -9.26 19.11
CA TYR A 138 4.17 -8.21 20.13
C TYR A 138 5.19 -8.47 21.26
N THR A 139 5.61 -7.39 21.91
CA THR A 139 6.50 -7.41 23.06
C THR A 139 5.87 -6.73 24.25
N THR A 140 6.33 -7.11 25.47
CA THR A 140 5.80 -6.58 26.74
C THR A 140 6.92 -6.12 27.68
N GLY A 141 8.12 -5.90 27.14
CA GLY A 141 9.27 -5.40 27.88
C GLY A 141 9.11 -3.93 28.31
N ARG A 142 10.00 -3.46 29.19
CA ARG A 142 10.03 -2.05 29.63
C ARG A 142 11.07 -1.21 28.91
N ASP A 143 12.17 -1.85 28.49
CA ASP A 143 13.30 -1.19 27.85
C ASP A 143 13.03 -1.01 26.34
N SER A 144 13.73 -0.06 25.73
CA SER A 144 13.72 0.11 24.28
C SER A 144 14.31 -1.12 23.59
N LEU A 145 13.81 -1.42 22.38
CA LEU A 145 14.30 -2.51 21.54
C LEU A 145 14.93 -1.94 20.28
N HIS A 146 16.13 -2.42 19.97
CA HIS A 146 16.80 -2.19 18.70
C HIS A 146 16.79 -3.50 17.91
N ILE A 147 16.04 -3.51 16.81
CA ILE A 147 15.81 -4.69 16.00
C ILE A 147 16.72 -4.63 14.79
N VAL A 148 17.49 -5.70 14.57
CA VAL A 148 18.39 -5.82 13.41
C VAL A 148 17.81 -6.72 12.32
N ASN A 149 16.88 -7.62 12.66
CA ASN A 149 16.21 -8.46 11.68
C ASN A 149 14.88 -9.01 12.19
N GLU A 150 13.92 -9.16 11.28
CA GLU A 150 12.73 -9.98 11.45
C GLU A 150 12.81 -11.17 10.48
N SER A 151 12.75 -12.38 11.00
CA SER A 151 12.59 -13.56 10.15
C SER A 151 11.12 -13.74 9.80
N ALA A 152 10.78 -13.39 8.57
CA ALA A 152 9.47 -13.58 7.97
C ALA A 152 9.66 -14.32 6.64
N GLY A 153 9.22 -15.56 6.54
CA GLY A 153 9.40 -16.37 5.33
C GLY A 153 8.14 -17.15 4.99
N PHE A 154 7.81 -17.18 3.71
CA PHE A 154 6.63 -17.85 3.13
C PHE A 154 7.12 -18.97 2.22
N LEU A 155 6.94 -20.21 2.66
CA LEU A 155 7.46 -21.41 2.01
C LEU A 155 6.34 -22.14 1.27
N PHE A 156 6.56 -22.41 0.00
CA PHE A 156 5.67 -23.14 -0.90
C PHE A 156 6.27 -24.48 -1.29
N GLU A 157 5.45 -25.53 -1.35
CA GLU A 157 5.89 -26.87 -1.74
C GLU A 157 6.20 -26.98 -3.23
N LYS A 158 5.52 -26.16 -4.05
CA LYS A 158 5.66 -26.14 -5.52
C LYS A 158 6.17 -24.80 -6.02
N ASP A 159 6.74 -24.82 -7.20
CA ASP A 159 7.21 -23.65 -7.92
C ASP A 159 6.05 -22.93 -8.63
N TYR A 160 5.29 -22.18 -7.86
CA TYR A 160 4.10 -21.48 -8.34
C TYR A 160 4.43 -20.25 -9.18
N THR A 161 3.56 -19.95 -10.16
CA THR A 161 3.60 -18.69 -10.89
C THR A 161 3.23 -17.53 -9.98
N CYS A 162 4.01 -16.46 -10.03
CA CYS A 162 3.85 -15.28 -9.21
C CYS A 162 3.83 -14.01 -10.06
N TYR A 163 3.14 -12.99 -9.55
CA TYR A 163 3.18 -11.62 -10.07
C TYR A 163 4.04 -10.79 -9.13
N VAL A 164 5.26 -10.46 -9.58
CA VAL A 164 6.33 -9.90 -8.77
C VAL A 164 6.56 -8.43 -9.12
N PRO A 165 6.32 -7.49 -8.21
CA PRO A 165 6.66 -6.07 -8.40
C PRO A 165 8.11 -5.82 -7.96
N TYR A 166 9.06 -5.98 -8.86
CA TYR A 166 10.47 -5.75 -8.55
C TYR A 166 10.77 -4.29 -8.24
N SER A 167 11.59 -4.02 -7.21
CA SER A 167 12.13 -2.70 -6.96
C SER A 167 13.02 -2.23 -8.12
N ARG A 168 13.06 -0.92 -8.37
CA ARG A 168 14.01 -0.31 -9.31
C ARG A 168 15.37 -0.18 -8.63
N GLY A 169 16.43 -0.54 -9.34
CA GLY A 169 17.79 -0.21 -8.95
C GLY A 169 18.45 -1.21 -7.99
N GLU A 170 19.52 -1.85 -8.52
CA GLU A 170 20.36 -2.76 -7.74
C GLU A 170 21.25 -2.03 -6.73
N ALA A 171 21.63 -0.78 -7.03
CA ALA A 171 22.55 0.00 -6.19
C ALA A 171 21.94 0.45 -4.85
N ASN A 172 20.63 0.72 -4.81
CA ASN A 172 19.89 1.05 -3.60
C ASN A 172 18.46 0.48 -3.68
N PRO A 173 18.27 -0.80 -3.37
CA PRO A 173 17.00 -1.48 -3.55
C PRO A 173 15.88 -0.96 -2.62
N PHE A 174 16.22 -0.20 -1.58
CA PHE A 174 15.30 0.40 -0.63
C PHE A 174 14.92 1.85 -0.96
N HIS A 175 15.50 2.43 -2.01
CA HIS A 175 15.11 3.74 -2.55
C HIS A 175 14.34 3.51 -3.84
N ASN A 176 13.01 3.57 -3.78
CA ASN A 176 12.12 3.14 -4.84
C ASN A 176 10.78 3.88 -4.76
N SER A 177 10.28 4.38 -5.88
CA SER A 177 8.97 5.04 -5.97
C SER A 177 7.78 4.09 -5.92
N PHE A 178 8.01 2.76 -5.90
CA PHE A 178 6.99 1.71 -5.86
C PHE A 178 6.02 1.69 -7.05
N GLU A 179 6.46 2.22 -8.18
CA GLU A 179 5.69 2.39 -9.42
C GLU A 179 6.18 1.42 -10.49
N ASN A 180 6.12 0.13 -10.26
CA ASN A 180 6.60 -0.87 -11.22
C ASN A 180 5.49 -1.80 -11.68
N VAL A 181 5.58 -2.22 -12.95
CA VAL A 181 4.72 -3.30 -13.48
C VAL A 181 5.07 -4.64 -12.82
N TYR A 182 4.12 -5.57 -12.89
CA TYR A 182 4.35 -6.93 -12.39
C TYR A 182 5.07 -7.79 -13.41
N THR A 183 6.15 -8.44 -13.00
CA THR A 183 6.80 -9.51 -13.76
C THR A 183 6.15 -10.84 -13.39
N VAL A 184 5.68 -11.58 -14.39
CA VAL A 184 5.10 -12.91 -14.20
C VAL A 184 6.21 -13.95 -14.28
N THR A 185 6.51 -14.61 -13.16
CA THR A 185 7.63 -15.57 -13.04
C THR A 185 7.35 -16.61 -11.95
N PRO A 186 7.87 -17.84 -12.05
CA PRO A 186 7.86 -18.75 -10.91
C PRO A 186 8.83 -18.26 -9.81
N VAL A 187 8.69 -18.77 -8.57
CA VAL A 187 9.60 -18.39 -7.47
C VAL A 187 11.06 -18.69 -7.82
N SER A 188 11.32 -19.83 -8.50
CA SER A 188 12.67 -20.20 -8.97
C SER A 188 13.25 -19.26 -10.02
N GLY A 189 12.41 -18.50 -10.71
CA GLY A 189 12.79 -17.51 -11.70
C GLY A 189 12.96 -16.10 -11.13
N PHE A 190 12.93 -15.95 -9.80
CA PHE A 190 13.15 -14.65 -9.17
C PHE A 190 14.53 -14.08 -9.51
N GLU A 191 14.59 -12.83 -9.94
CA GLU A 191 15.83 -12.19 -10.40
C GLU A 191 16.84 -12.04 -9.24
N LEU A 192 18.05 -12.60 -9.45
CA LEU A 192 19.13 -12.52 -8.44
C LEU A 192 19.54 -11.08 -8.19
N GLY A 193 19.74 -10.73 -6.91
CA GLY A 193 20.17 -9.39 -6.50
C GLY A 193 19.07 -8.35 -6.43
N ARG A 194 17.85 -8.65 -6.88
CA ARG A 194 16.69 -7.77 -6.78
C ARG A 194 15.82 -8.06 -5.56
N LEU A 195 15.02 -7.09 -5.17
CA LEU A 195 13.95 -7.23 -4.18
C LEU A 195 12.60 -6.98 -4.86
N ALA A 196 11.55 -7.59 -4.32
CA ALA A 196 10.17 -7.24 -4.67
C ALA A 196 9.53 -6.47 -3.50
N PHE A 197 8.80 -5.41 -3.81
CA PHE A 197 7.94 -4.78 -2.81
C PHE A 197 6.57 -5.48 -2.76
N LEU A 198 5.72 -5.09 -1.84
CA LEU A 198 4.38 -5.65 -1.67
C LEU A 198 3.30 -4.73 -2.27
N PRO A 199 2.12 -5.28 -2.65
CA PRO A 199 1.70 -6.67 -2.56
C PRO A 199 2.26 -7.56 -3.68
N LEU A 200 2.48 -8.85 -3.37
CA LEU A 200 2.93 -9.87 -4.32
C LEU A 200 1.88 -10.99 -4.40
N LEU A 201 1.51 -11.43 -5.60
CA LEU A 201 0.51 -12.49 -5.79
C LEU A 201 1.15 -13.80 -6.21
N VAL A 202 0.70 -14.90 -5.60
CA VAL A 202 1.07 -16.30 -5.90
C VAL A 202 -0.15 -17.05 -6.40
N CYS A 203 -0.05 -17.69 -7.57
CA CYS A 203 -1.09 -18.54 -8.14
C CYS A 203 -0.90 -19.98 -7.64
N LEU A 204 -1.72 -20.41 -6.69
CA LEU A 204 -1.71 -21.76 -6.13
C LEU A 204 -2.51 -22.74 -7.00
N ASP A 205 -2.51 -24.03 -6.59
CA ASP A 205 -3.33 -25.05 -7.24
C ASP A 205 -4.84 -24.72 -7.14
N ASP A 206 -5.64 -25.39 -7.97
CA ASP A 206 -7.11 -25.31 -8.00
C ASP A 206 -7.66 -23.88 -8.22
N GLY A 207 -6.86 -22.99 -8.85
CA GLY A 207 -7.24 -21.62 -9.14
C GLY A 207 -7.17 -20.68 -7.93
N ILE A 208 -6.76 -21.18 -6.77
CA ILE A 208 -6.58 -20.36 -5.57
C ILE A 208 -5.48 -19.35 -5.79
N LYS A 209 -5.69 -18.14 -5.33
CA LYS A 209 -4.67 -17.08 -5.31
C LYS A 209 -4.36 -16.64 -3.90
N MET A 210 -3.10 -16.37 -3.65
CA MET A 210 -2.64 -15.80 -2.39
C MET A 210 -1.91 -14.49 -2.64
N VAL A 211 -2.31 -13.44 -1.94
CA VAL A 211 -1.59 -12.16 -1.96
C VAL A 211 -0.84 -12.01 -0.64
N LEU A 212 0.48 -11.90 -0.75
CA LEU A 212 1.35 -11.55 0.37
C LEU A 212 1.39 -10.03 0.51
N THR A 213 1.07 -9.53 1.69
CA THR A 213 1.11 -8.09 2.01
C THR A 213 1.25 -7.86 3.52
N GLU A 214 1.05 -6.64 3.97
CA GLU A 214 1.19 -6.24 5.37
C GLU A 214 0.24 -5.10 5.74
N SER A 215 0.08 -4.87 7.04
CA SER A 215 -0.72 -3.75 7.57
C SER A 215 -0.14 -3.23 8.88
N ASP A 216 -0.46 -1.98 9.23
CA ASP A 216 -0.13 -1.34 10.51
C ASP A 216 1.39 -1.21 10.73
N LEU A 217 2.08 -0.52 9.81
CA LEU A 217 3.54 -0.41 9.87
C LEU A 217 4.03 0.37 11.09
N GLU A 218 3.37 1.39 11.50
CA GLU A 218 3.71 2.39 12.53
C GLU A 218 5.06 2.19 13.24
N SER A 219 6.02 3.11 13.00
CA SER A 219 7.38 3.05 13.55
C SER A 219 8.13 1.74 13.24
N TYR A 220 7.93 1.20 12.04
CA TYR A 220 8.60 -0.01 11.58
C TYR A 220 8.72 -0.01 10.03
N PRO A 221 9.81 -0.54 9.45
CA PRO A 221 9.99 -0.55 8.01
C PRO A 221 9.01 -1.48 7.30
N GLY A 222 8.71 -1.15 6.04
CA GLY A 222 7.99 -2.02 5.13
C GLY A 222 8.78 -3.31 4.80
N MET A 223 8.06 -4.37 4.46
CA MET A 223 8.65 -5.65 4.08
C MET A 223 8.84 -5.72 2.56
N PHE A 224 10.07 -5.91 2.13
CA PHE A 224 10.42 -6.42 0.81
C PHE A 224 10.50 -7.95 0.84
N LEU A 225 10.44 -8.57 -0.32
CA LEU A 225 10.58 -10.02 -0.47
C LEU A 225 11.75 -10.35 -1.41
N LYS A 226 12.44 -11.44 -1.08
CA LYS A 226 13.42 -12.09 -1.94
C LYS A 226 12.96 -13.53 -2.18
N GLY A 227 12.81 -13.91 -3.45
CA GLY A 227 12.46 -15.29 -3.82
C GLY A 227 13.69 -16.16 -3.96
N GLU A 228 13.64 -17.37 -3.42
CA GLU A 228 14.71 -18.35 -3.55
C GLU A 228 14.21 -19.79 -3.48
N LYS A 229 14.94 -20.69 -4.15
CA LYS A 229 14.78 -22.15 -3.98
C LYS A 229 15.61 -22.61 -2.80
N THR A 230 14.98 -23.32 -1.88
CA THR A 230 15.63 -23.87 -0.68
C THR A 230 15.57 -25.41 -0.70
N SER A 231 16.23 -26.06 0.25
CA SER A 231 16.10 -27.52 0.45
C SER A 231 14.70 -27.95 0.90
N ARG A 232 13.86 -27.01 1.35
CA ARG A 232 12.51 -27.24 1.84
C ARG A 232 11.40 -26.89 0.84
N GLY A 233 11.75 -26.34 -0.33
CA GLY A 233 10.82 -25.88 -1.34
C GLY A 233 11.20 -24.49 -1.88
N TYR A 234 10.21 -23.69 -2.21
CA TYR A 234 10.34 -22.37 -2.80
C TYR A 234 9.90 -21.30 -1.77
N GLU A 235 10.77 -20.36 -1.46
CA GLU A 235 10.56 -19.41 -0.37
C GLU A 235 10.55 -17.96 -0.86
N TYR A 236 9.58 -17.18 -0.38
CA TYR A 236 9.70 -15.73 -0.31
C TYR A 236 10.08 -15.32 1.09
N ARG A 237 11.29 -14.74 1.22
CA ARG A 237 11.84 -14.27 2.50
C ARG A 237 11.73 -12.77 2.62
N GLY A 238 11.26 -12.30 3.79
CA GLY A 238 11.21 -10.89 4.16
C GLY A 238 12.61 -10.28 4.26
N VAL A 239 12.74 -9.07 3.72
CA VAL A 239 13.92 -8.22 3.80
C VAL A 239 13.44 -6.82 4.16
N PHE A 240 14.13 -6.16 5.08
CA PHE A 240 13.70 -4.87 5.64
C PHE A 240 14.77 -3.82 5.45
N ALA A 241 14.35 -2.59 5.09
CA ALA A 241 15.25 -1.45 4.96
C ALA A 241 15.85 -1.10 6.34
N PRO A 242 17.18 -1.12 6.50
CA PRO A 242 17.78 -0.60 7.73
C PRO A 242 17.64 0.92 7.80
N ILE A 243 17.71 1.45 9.03
CA ILE A 243 17.73 2.89 9.26
C ILE A 243 18.96 3.50 8.58
N PRO A 244 18.80 4.54 7.73
CA PRO A 244 19.94 5.22 7.13
C PRO A 244 20.90 5.77 8.18
N SER A 245 22.19 5.50 8.01
CA SER A 245 23.26 6.08 8.84
C SER A 245 23.80 7.39 8.26
N THR A 246 23.72 7.52 6.93
CA THR A 246 24.10 8.73 6.19
C THR A 246 23.12 8.96 5.04
N THR A 247 22.86 10.23 4.76
CA THR A 247 21.97 10.66 3.68
C THR A 247 22.59 11.80 2.90
N ARG A 248 22.11 12.05 1.69
CA ARG A 248 22.31 13.28 0.93
C ARG A 248 20.96 13.88 0.55
N THR A 249 20.89 15.20 0.49
CA THR A 249 19.72 15.89 -0.06
C THR A 249 19.92 16.09 -1.56
N GLU A 250 18.93 15.72 -2.35
CA GLU A 250 18.87 16.01 -3.77
C GLU A 250 18.59 17.50 -3.97
N PRO A 251 19.42 18.24 -4.76
CA PRO A 251 19.37 19.70 -4.75
C PRO A 251 18.16 20.32 -5.45
N VAL A 252 17.49 19.57 -6.33
CA VAL A 252 16.34 20.11 -7.10
C VAL A 252 15.06 20.02 -6.28
N ARG A 253 14.73 18.86 -5.72
CA ARG A 253 13.47 18.58 -5.01
C ARG A 253 13.60 18.52 -3.49
N GLY A 254 14.80 18.61 -2.94
CA GLY A 254 15.01 18.46 -1.50
C GLY A 254 14.79 17.02 -0.98
N GLN A 255 14.71 16.04 -1.87
CA GLN A 255 14.51 14.62 -1.52
C GLN A 255 15.71 14.09 -0.72
N VAL A 256 15.46 13.32 0.33
CA VAL A 256 16.50 12.75 1.20
C VAL A 256 16.81 11.31 0.79
N ILE A 257 17.98 11.11 0.19
CA ILE A 257 18.43 9.84 -0.37
C ILE A 257 19.46 9.19 0.55
N PRO A 258 19.26 7.93 1.00
CA PRO A 258 20.25 7.20 1.78
C PRO A 258 21.54 6.96 1.00
N THR A 259 22.68 7.19 1.66
CA THR A 259 24.02 6.89 1.13
C THR A 259 24.77 5.84 1.95
N GLY A 260 24.24 5.50 3.12
CA GLY A 260 24.72 4.42 3.98
C GLY A 260 23.63 3.98 4.95
N TYR A 261 23.73 2.75 5.45
CA TYR A 261 22.76 2.15 6.34
C TYR A 261 23.41 1.66 7.64
N SER A 262 22.67 1.68 8.73
CA SER A 262 23.01 1.00 9.98
C SER A 262 22.73 -0.50 9.87
N GLN A 263 22.96 -1.25 10.94
CA GLN A 263 22.51 -2.63 11.03
C GLN A 263 21.08 -2.74 11.58
N VAL A 264 20.58 -1.67 12.21
CA VAL A 264 19.27 -1.64 12.89
C VAL A 264 18.19 -1.29 11.87
N ILE A 265 17.14 -2.12 11.81
CA ILE A 265 15.96 -1.88 10.98
C ILE A 265 14.90 -1.04 11.70
N ALA A 266 14.83 -1.17 13.04
CA ALA A 266 13.91 -0.37 13.86
C ALA A 266 14.42 -0.16 15.29
N ARG A 267 14.15 1.03 15.84
CA ARG A 267 14.26 1.37 17.26
C ARG A 267 12.88 1.62 17.81
N THR A 268 12.47 0.85 18.82
CA THR A 268 11.09 0.88 19.30
C THR A 268 11.02 0.85 20.82
N THR A 269 9.84 1.16 21.36
CA THR A 269 9.52 0.89 22.77
C THR A 269 9.47 -0.61 23.03
N GLY A 270 9.81 -1.04 24.25
CA GLY A 270 9.80 -2.45 24.65
C GLY A 270 8.42 -3.08 24.74
N THR A 271 7.38 -2.27 24.85
CA THR A 271 5.97 -2.72 24.78
C THR A 271 5.33 -2.19 23.54
N ARG A 272 5.09 -3.07 22.55
CA ARG A 272 4.40 -2.72 21.29
C ARG A 272 3.86 -3.96 20.56
N SER A 273 2.98 -3.72 19.59
CA SER A 273 2.68 -4.64 18.49
C SER A 273 3.51 -4.27 17.27
N PHE A 274 3.90 -5.28 16.47
CA PHE A 274 4.62 -5.11 15.20
C PHE A 274 3.63 -5.16 14.02
N PRO A 275 4.05 -4.86 12.80
CA PRO A 275 3.16 -4.95 11.64
C PRO A 275 2.55 -6.33 11.45
N TRP A 276 1.34 -6.37 10.93
CA TRP A 276 0.70 -7.59 10.48
C TRP A 276 1.34 -8.07 9.17
N ARG A 277 1.71 -9.36 9.11
CA ARG A 277 2.08 -10.06 7.88
C ARG A 277 0.88 -10.82 7.39
N ILE A 278 0.40 -10.52 6.18
CA ILE A 278 -0.90 -10.95 5.66
C ILE A 278 -0.72 -11.93 4.51
N MET A 279 -1.49 -13.00 4.55
CA MET A 279 -1.70 -13.98 3.48
C MET A 279 -3.19 -13.91 3.12
N ALA A 280 -3.57 -13.02 2.21
CA ALA A 280 -4.94 -12.96 1.70
C ALA A 280 -5.15 -14.11 0.72
N VAL A 281 -6.21 -14.89 0.93
CA VAL A 281 -6.51 -16.08 0.13
C VAL A 281 -7.85 -15.90 -0.56
N SER A 282 -7.92 -16.23 -1.84
CA SER A 282 -9.17 -16.19 -2.60
C SER A 282 -9.31 -17.39 -3.52
N GLU A 283 -10.52 -17.93 -3.59
CA GLU A 283 -10.93 -18.98 -4.53
C GLU A 283 -11.40 -18.41 -5.87
N LYS A 284 -11.72 -17.10 -5.90
CA LYS A 284 -12.21 -16.39 -7.09
C LYS A 284 -11.49 -15.06 -7.25
N ASP A 285 -11.06 -14.76 -8.45
CA ASP A 285 -10.36 -13.50 -8.71
C ASP A 285 -11.21 -12.27 -8.33
N THR A 286 -12.54 -12.35 -8.48
CA THR A 286 -13.47 -11.28 -8.12
C THR A 286 -13.47 -10.89 -6.64
N GLU A 287 -12.94 -11.72 -5.75
CA GLU A 287 -12.86 -11.43 -4.31
C GLU A 287 -11.62 -10.61 -3.94
N LEU A 288 -10.57 -10.63 -4.78
CA LEU A 288 -9.29 -9.95 -4.49
C LEU A 288 -9.42 -8.42 -4.44
N PRO A 289 -10.05 -7.73 -5.43
CA PRO A 289 -10.15 -6.26 -5.39
C PRO A 289 -11.03 -5.73 -4.24
N VAL A 290 -11.86 -6.58 -3.65
CA VAL A 290 -12.77 -6.22 -2.54
C VAL A 290 -12.39 -6.89 -1.21
N ASN A 291 -11.18 -7.46 -1.11
CA ASN A 291 -10.65 -8.01 0.13
C ASN A 291 -10.32 -6.89 1.11
N ASP A 292 -10.81 -6.99 2.35
CA ASP A 292 -10.73 -5.91 3.33
C ASP A 292 -9.65 -6.14 4.42
N LEU A 293 -8.82 -7.19 4.32
CA LEU A 293 -7.89 -7.59 5.38
C LEU A 293 -6.91 -6.48 5.76
N VAL A 294 -6.34 -5.77 4.78
CA VAL A 294 -5.38 -4.70 5.06
C VAL A 294 -6.02 -3.57 5.85
N TYR A 295 -7.22 -3.14 5.45
CA TYR A 295 -7.97 -2.11 6.18
C TYR A 295 -8.39 -2.60 7.57
N ALA A 296 -8.96 -3.80 7.67
CA ALA A 296 -9.43 -4.37 8.94
C ALA A 296 -8.32 -4.61 9.97
N LEU A 297 -7.08 -4.79 9.53
CA LEU A 297 -5.90 -5.00 10.37
C LEU A 297 -5.16 -3.69 10.73
N GLY A 298 -5.47 -2.58 10.06
CA GLY A 298 -4.95 -1.26 10.42
C GLY A 298 -5.40 -0.81 11.82
N ALA A 299 -4.65 0.06 12.45
CA ALA A 299 -5.03 0.63 13.74
C ALA A 299 -6.33 1.46 13.65
N PRO A 300 -7.10 1.57 14.74
CA PRO A 300 -8.32 2.37 14.76
C PRO A 300 -8.10 3.84 14.44
N ASN A 301 -9.15 4.51 13.95
CA ASN A 301 -9.14 5.94 13.64
C ASN A 301 -8.65 6.80 14.81
N ARG A 302 -7.68 7.67 14.54
CA ARG A 302 -7.09 8.62 15.50
C ARG A 302 -7.45 10.08 15.22
N THR A 303 -8.14 10.36 14.12
CA THR A 303 -8.51 11.76 13.75
C THR A 303 -9.76 12.26 14.49
N GLY A 304 -10.49 11.38 15.16
CA GLY A 304 -11.78 11.70 15.75
C GLY A 304 -12.89 11.77 14.70
N SER A 305 -13.60 12.91 14.58
CA SER A 305 -14.63 13.08 13.55
C SER A 305 -14.03 13.12 12.15
N THR A 306 -14.72 12.44 11.23
CA THR A 306 -14.40 12.41 9.79
C THR A 306 -15.35 13.24 8.94
N ASP A 307 -16.32 13.95 9.54
CA ASP A 307 -17.38 14.70 8.83
C ASP A 307 -16.85 15.81 7.93
N TRP A 308 -15.67 16.34 8.23
CA TRP A 308 -14.99 17.38 7.46
C TRP A 308 -14.22 16.83 6.24
N ILE A 309 -13.95 15.53 6.20
CA ILE A 309 -13.23 14.87 5.10
C ILE A 309 -14.24 14.64 3.98
N LYS A 310 -14.00 15.27 2.83
CA LYS A 310 -14.88 15.14 1.67
C LYS A 310 -14.12 14.49 0.52
N PRO A 311 -14.58 13.34 0.04
CA PRO A 311 -14.06 12.75 -1.19
C PRO A 311 -14.48 13.61 -2.37
N GLY A 312 -13.79 13.51 -3.49
CA GLY A 312 -14.15 14.30 -4.66
C GLY A 312 -13.26 14.04 -5.88
N LYS A 313 -13.63 14.73 -6.95
CA LYS A 313 -12.86 14.76 -8.19
C LYS A 313 -11.94 15.96 -8.21
N VAL A 314 -10.85 15.83 -8.93
CA VAL A 314 -9.79 16.84 -9.02
C VAL A 314 -9.52 17.19 -10.47
N ALA A 315 -9.62 18.44 -10.84
CA ALA A 315 -9.04 18.92 -12.09
C ALA A 315 -7.54 19.14 -11.87
N TRP A 316 -6.72 18.38 -12.61
CA TRP A 316 -5.29 18.29 -12.38
C TRP A 316 -4.50 18.74 -13.62
N ASP A 317 -3.39 19.46 -13.41
CA ASP A 317 -2.69 20.25 -14.41
C ASP A 317 -1.40 19.59 -14.95
N TRP A 318 -0.71 18.80 -14.13
CA TRP A 318 0.66 18.36 -14.38
C TRP A 318 0.77 17.37 -15.56
N TRP A 319 -0.12 16.35 -15.63
CA TRP A 319 -0.04 15.35 -16.69
C TRP A 319 -0.17 15.98 -18.08
N ASN A 320 -1.09 16.91 -18.23
CA ASN A 320 -1.41 17.59 -19.48
C ASN A 320 -0.53 18.83 -19.76
N ASN A 321 0.47 19.10 -18.88
CA ASN A 321 1.42 20.22 -19.00
C ASN A 321 0.72 21.60 -19.09
N TRP A 322 -0.31 21.82 -18.25
CA TRP A 322 -1.15 23.04 -18.26
C TRP A 322 -1.73 23.37 -19.65
N GLY A 323 -1.95 22.36 -20.49
CA GLY A 323 -2.13 22.46 -21.94
C GLY A 323 -3.50 22.97 -22.42
N ILE A 324 -4.11 23.96 -21.74
CA ILE A 324 -5.33 24.59 -22.21
C ILE A 324 -5.08 25.39 -23.50
N THR A 325 -6.11 25.53 -24.34
CA THR A 325 -6.03 26.19 -25.64
C THR A 325 -7.21 27.12 -25.86
N GLY A 326 -7.08 28.07 -26.79
CA GLY A 326 -8.17 29.00 -27.15
C GLY A 326 -8.42 30.10 -26.13
N VAL A 327 -7.39 30.48 -25.37
CA VAL A 327 -7.40 31.57 -24.39
C VAL A 327 -6.55 32.74 -24.87
N ASP A 328 -6.78 33.93 -24.32
CA ASP A 328 -6.13 35.21 -24.68
C ASP A 328 -5.00 35.61 -23.69
N PHE A 329 -4.60 34.70 -22.81
CA PHE A 329 -3.51 34.91 -21.86
C PHE A 329 -2.41 33.82 -22.03
N PRO A 330 -1.18 34.10 -21.56
CA PRO A 330 -0.12 33.10 -21.55
C PRO A 330 -0.46 31.90 -20.66
N VAL A 331 -0.46 30.69 -21.24
CA VAL A 331 -0.76 29.44 -20.54
C VAL A 331 0.49 28.93 -19.84
N GLY A 332 0.34 28.40 -18.62
CA GLY A 332 1.42 27.84 -17.82
C GLY A 332 1.12 27.93 -16.32
N ILE A 333 2.16 27.88 -15.50
CA ILE A 333 2.03 27.98 -14.04
C ILE A 333 1.82 29.46 -13.67
N ASN A 334 0.56 29.91 -13.70
CA ASN A 334 0.18 31.28 -13.35
C ASN A 334 -1.29 31.35 -12.90
N THR A 335 -1.64 32.44 -12.24
CA THR A 335 -2.97 32.68 -11.66
C THR A 335 -4.09 32.54 -12.68
N GLU A 336 -3.95 33.08 -13.92
CA GLU A 336 -5.00 33.02 -14.93
C GLU A 336 -5.27 31.60 -15.42
N THR A 337 -4.24 30.80 -15.60
CA THR A 337 -4.39 29.37 -15.94
C THR A 337 -5.18 28.64 -14.86
N TYR A 338 -4.84 28.82 -13.57
CA TYR A 338 -5.57 28.15 -12.48
C TYR A 338 -7.00 28.67 -12.31
N LYS A 339 -7.29 29.93 -12.58
CA LYS A 339 -8.68 30.42 -12.66
C LYS A 339 -9.48 29.67 -13.72
N TYR A 340 -8.86 29.39 -14.87
CA TYR A 340 -9.50 28.60 -15.93
C TYR A 340 -9.81 27.16 -15.49
N TYR A 341 -8.88 26.49 -14.77
CA TYR A 341 -9.12 25.19 -14.15
C TYR A 341 -10.25 25.25 -13.11
N ILE A 342 -10.30 26.30 -12.29
CA ILE A 342 -11.37 26.51 -11.30
C ILE A 342 -12.72 26.72 -12.00
N ASP A 343 -12.76 27.46 -13.10
CA ASP A 343 -13.99 27.67 -13.89
C ASP A 343 -14.49 26.35 -14.48
N PHE A 344 -13.60 25.57 -15.05
CA PHE A 344 -13.93 24.24 -15.56
C PHE A 344 -14.45 23.33 -14.43
N ALA A 345 -13.78 23.30 -13.30
CA ALA A 345 -14.18 22.51 -12.15
C ALA A 345 -15.59 22.89 -11.68
N ALA A 346 -15.84 24.18 -11.48
CA ALA A 346 -17.14 24.70 -11.08
C ALA A 346 -18.26 24.38 -12.08
N ALA A 347 -18.00 24.54 -13.38
CA ALA A 347 -18.98 24.26 -14.43
C ALA A 347 -19.38 22.79 -14.54
N ASN A 348 -18.51 21.88 -14.11
CA ASN A 348 -18.71 20.44 -14.21
C ASN A 348 -18.95 19.74 -12.85
N GLY A 349 -19.05 20.49 -11.75
CA GLY A 349 -19.28 19.93 -10.42
C GLY A 349 -18.10 19.12 -9.89
N ILE A 350 -16.88 19.52 -10.24
CA ILE A 350 -15.62 18.95 -9.74
C ILE A 350 -15.25 19.70 -8.47
N GLU A 351 -14.94 18.97 -7.41
CA GLU A 351 -14.79 19.51 -6.06
C GLU A 351 -13.45 20.22 -5.84
N TYR A 352 -12.39 19.78 -6.55
CA TYR A 352 -11.02 20.19 -6.27
C TYR A 352 -10.25 20.61 -7.53
N VAL A 353 -9.27 21.48 -7.32
CA VAL A 353 -8.16 21.74 -8.25
C VAL A 353 -6.86 21.56 -7.47
N VAL A 354 -5.93 20.80 -8.01
CA VAL A 354 -4.56 20.72 -7.49
C VAL A 354 -3.68 21.73 -8.22
N LEU A 355 -2.89 22.50 -7.47
CA LEU A 355 -1.74 23.21 -7.98
C LEU A 355 -0.55 22.27 -7.81
N ASP A 356 -0.12 21.62 -8.90
CA ASP A 356 0.95 20.63 -8.87
C ASP A 356 2.35 21.28 -8.88
N GLU A 357 3.43 20.51 -9.08
CA GLU A 357 4.83 20.96 -9.01
C GLU A 357 5.08 22.25 -9.78
N GLY A 358 5.64 23.28 -9.13
CA GLY A 358 6.07 24.53 -9.74
C GLY A 358 5.37 25.80 -9.24
N TRP A 359 4.33 25.73 -8.41
CA TRP A 359 3.72 26.90 -7.78
C TRP A 359 4.62 27.58 -6.74
N SER A 360 5.57 26.83 -6.15
CA SER A 360 6.63 27.31 -5.25
C SER A 360 8.00 27.31 -5.94
N PRO A 361 8.98 28.14 -5.48
CA PRO A 361 10.30 28.24 -6.10
C PRO A 361 11.05 26.91 -6.08
N PRO A 362 12.07 26.79 -6.96
CA PRO A 362 12.44 25.58 -7.66
C PRO A 362 12.22 24.34 -6.82
N ALA A 363 11.28 23.56 -7.29
CA ALA A 363 10.94 22.25 -6.83
C ALA A 363 10.83 22.08 -5.30
N GLY A 364 10.26 23.08 -4.61
CA GLY A 364 9.84 22.90 -3.23
C GLY A 364 10.93 23.03 -2.16
N GLN A 365 11.96 23.85 -2.37
CA GLN A 365 12.96 24.11 -1.32
C GLN A 365 12.40 24.85 -0.09
N ASP A 366 11.31 25.58 -0.24
CA ASP A 366 10.59 26.19 0.88
C ASP A 366 9.09 26.26 0.57
N ILE A 367 8.32 25.45 1.27
CA ILE A 367 6.87 25.38 1.10
C ILE A 367 6.15 26.69 1.40
N MET A 368 6.77 27.61 2.13
CA MET A 368 6.18 28.93 2.46
C MET A 368 6.42 29.98 1.39
N GLN A 369 7.19 29.69 0.34
CA GLN A 369 7.46 30.60 -0.76
C GLN A 369 6.56 30.29 -1.96
N VAL A 370 6.17 31.34 -2.68
CA VAL A 370 5.31 31.24 -3.87
C VAL A 370 6.01 31.97 -5.02
N ILE A 371 5.93 31.43 -6.23
CA ILE A 371 6.49 32.11 -7.41
C ILE A 371 5.71 33.39 -7.73
N PRO A 372 6.35 34.43 -8.32
CA PRO A 372 5.68 35.72 -8.58
C PRO A 372 4.47 35.64 -9.52
N GLN A 373 4.36 34.57 -10.31
CA GLN A 373 3.26 34.37 -11.27
C GLN A 373 1.97 33.84 -10.62
N ILE A 374 2.02 33.43 -9.35
CA ILE A 374 0.91 32.84 -8.60
C ILE A 374 0.49 33.76 -7.45
N ASP A 375 -0.78 34.10 -7.39
CA ASP A 375 -1.42 34.72 -6.22
C ASP A 375 -2.36 33.68 -5.56
N LEU A 376 -1.85 33.01 -4.52
CA LEU A 376 -2.61 31.99 -3.80
C LEU A 376 -3.84 32.56 -3.09
N GLN A 377 -3.77 33.79 -2.55
CA GLN A 377 -4.90 34.42 -1.87
C GLN A 377 -6.02 34.76 -2.85
N GLU A 378 -5.66 35.24 -4.04
CA GLU A 378 -6.62 35.48 -5.12
C GLU A 378 -7.28 34.17 -5.57
N LEU A 379 -6.49 33.11 -5.78
CA LEU A 379 -6.99 31.80 -6.22
C LEU A 379 -7.95 31.18 -5.21
N VAL A 380 -7.62 31.19 -3.92
CA VAL A 380 -8.51 30.66 -2.85
C VAL A 380 -9.82 31.47 -2.79
N THR A 381 -9.73 32.80 -2.89
CA THR A 381 -10.90 33.66 -2.88
C THR A 381 -11.78 33.40 -4.11
N TYR A 382 -11.18 33.22 -5.29
CA TYR A 382 -11.87 32.93 -6.53
C TYR A 382 -12.54 31.55 -6.49
N ALA A 383 -11.83 30.53 -6.08
CA ALA A 383 -12.33 29.16 -5.96
C ALA A 383 -13.48 29.06 -4.93
N GLY A 384 -13.35 29.72 -3.78
CA GLY A 384 -14.37 29.73 -2.73
C GLY A 384 -15.70 30.32 -3.20
N LYS A 385 -15.69 31.36 -4.07
CA LYS A 385 -16.91 31.93 -4.68
C LYS A 385 -17.61 30.94 -5.63
N LYS A 386 -16.92 29.92 -6.08
CA LYS A 386 -17.40 28.91 -7.05
C LYS A 386 -17.61 27.54 -6.41
N ASN A 387 -17.47 27.41 -5.09
CA ASN A 387 -17.53 26.16 -4.33
C ASN A 387 -16.51 25.10 -4.80
N VAL A 388 -15.34 25.54 -5.26
CA VAL A 388 -14.20 24.69 -5.59
C VAL A 388 -13.15 24.85 -4.50
N SER A 389 -12.52 23.76 -4.11
CA SER A 389 -11.45 23.74 -3.12
C SER A 389 -10.08 23.53 -3.77
N LEU A 390 -9.04 24.06 -3.16
CA LEU A 390 -7.67 23.94 -3.68
C LEU A 390 -6.81 23.03 -2.83
N ILE A 391 -5.93 22.28 -3.49
CA ILE A 391 -4.91 21.40 -2.90
C ILE A 391 -3.55 21.84 -3.46
N LEU A 392 -2.51 21.83 -2.63
CA LEU A 392 -1.15 22.15 -3.03
C LEU A 392 -0.29 20.89 -3.12
N TRP A 393 0.50 20.78 -4.17
CA TRP A 393 1.55 19.77 -4.24
C TRP A 393 2.79 20.20 -3.43
N CYS A 394 3.48 19.25 -2.82
CA CYS A 394 4.75 19.51 -2.14
C CYS A 394 5.58 18.23 -2.00
N VAL A 395 6.90 18.40 -1.80
CA VAL A 395 7.81 17.32 -1.43
C VAL A 395 7.67 17.01 0.05
N ALA A 396 7.59 15.72 0.41
CA ALA A 396 7.37 15.27 1.77
C ALA A 396 8.37 15.84 2.78
N TYR A 397 9.65 15.80 2.46
CA TYR A 397 10.73 16.30 3.33
C TYR A 397 10.66 17.82 3.54
N VAL A 398 10.27 18.56 2.50
CA VAL A 398 10.11 20.01 2.56
C VAL A 398 8.91 20.41 3.42
N LEU A 399 7.82 19.64 3.31
CA LEU A 399 6.67 19.82 4.20
C LEU A 399 7.00 19.49 5.65
N ASP A 400 7.73 18.38 5.92
CA ASP A 400 8.10 17.95 7.28
C ASP A 400 8.97 19.00 8.01
N GLU A 401 9.83 19.73 7.30
CA GLU A 401 10.67 20.79 7.89
C GLU A 401 9.86 21.93 8.53
N LYS A 402 8.71 22.30 7.93
CA LYS A 402 7.83 23.39 8.41
C LYS A 402 6.39 22.91 8.63
N LEU A 403 6.22 21.67 9.02
CA LEU A 403 4.94 20.97 9.00
C LEU A 403 3.81 21.71 9.71
N GLU A 404 4.02 22.09 10.97
CA GLU A 404 2.97 22.79 11.76
C GLU A 404 2.67 24.19 11.21
N GLU A 405 3.72 24.93 10.82
CA GLU A 405 3.59 26.27 10.24
C GLU A 405 2.82 26.20 8.91
N ALA A 406 3.21 25.32 8.00
CA ALA A 406 2.58 25.16 6.69
C ALA A 406 1.12 24.70 6.81
N CYS A 407 0.84 23.68 7.64
CA CYS A 407 -0.51 23.19 7.86
C CYS A 407 -1.43 24.28 8.43
N SER A 408 -0.95 25.02 9.44
CA SER A 408 -1.70 26.14 10.02
C SER A 408 -1.95 27.25 9.02
N PHE A 409 -0.91 27.70 8.31
CA PHE A 409 -0.98 28.81 7.36
C PHE A 409 -1.92 28.52 6.19
N TYR A 410 -1.72 27.40 5.50
CA TYR A 410 -2.53 27.07 4.32
C TYR A 410 -3.97 26.69 4.66
N SER A 411 -4.20 26.04 5.80
CA SER A 411 -5.56 25.78 6.30
C SER A 411 -6.31 27.09 6.59
N GLN A 412 -5.67 28.06 7.25
CA GLN A 412 -6.26 29.38 7.55
C GLN A 412 -6.50 30.18 6.28
N MET A 413 -5.62 30.10 5.28
CA MET A 413 -5.80 30.72 3.98
C MET A 413 -7.02 30.14 3.23
N GLY A 414 -7.34 28.85 3.43
CA GLY A 414 -8.52 28.19 2.86
C GLY A 414 -8.23 26.97 1.99
N PHE A 415 -6.97 26.55 1.88
CA PHE A 415 -6.62 25.29 1.22
C PHE A 415 -7.21 24.09 1.97
N ARG A 416 -7.41 22.98 1.26
CA ARG A 416 -8.04 21.78 1.80
C ARG A 416 -7.13 20.56 1.88
N GLY A 417 -5.90 20.65 1.42
CA GLY A 417 -4.97 19.52 1.51
C GLY A 417 -3.66 19.73 0.78
N PHE A 418 -2.87 18.66 0.84
CA PHE A 418 -1.61 18.55 0.13
C PHE A 418 -1.57 17.24 -0.67
N LYS A 419 -1.07 17.31 -1.91
CA LYS A 419 -0.50 16.18 -2.65
C LYS A 419 0.97 16.14 -2.28
N VAL A 420 1.37 15.12 -1.51
CA VAL A 420 2.70 15.01 -0.88
C VAL A 420 3.50 13.93 -1.57
N ASP A 421 4.66 14.27 -2.10
CA ASP A 421 5.38 13.46 -3.07
C ASP A 421 6.84 13.17 -2.68
N PHE A 422 7.48 12.23 -3.39
CA PHE A 422 8.91 11.91 -3.33
C PHE A 422 9.44 11.41 -1.98
N MET A 423 8.69 10.54 -1.30
CA MET A 423 9.21 9.76 -0.18
C MET A 423 10.22 8.72 -0.65
N ASP A 424 9.84 7.93 -1.64
CA ASP A 424 10.63 6.87 -2.31
C ASP A 424 11.31 5.87 -1.37
N ARG A 425 10.80 5.72 -0.15
CA ARG A 425 11.35 4.88 0.91
C ARG A 425 10.24 4.39 1.83
N ASP A 426 10.50 3.30 2.55
CA ASP A 426 9.64 2.74 3.59
C ASP A 426 10.43 2.27 4.82
N ASP A 427 11.63 2.81 5.05
CA ASP A 427 12.35 2.62 6.31
C ASP A 427 11.63 3.32 7.47
N GLN A 428 11.96 2.93 8.70
CA GLN A 428 11.29 3.45 9.89
C GLN A 428 11.21 4.99 9.94
N PRO A 429 12.29 5.77 9.70
CA PRO A 429 12.21 7.24 9.70
C PRO A 429 11.18 7.82 8.74
N VAL A 430 11.04 7.25 7.53
CA VAL A 430 10.04 7.71 6.56
C VAL A 430 8.64 7.30 6.98
N VAL A 431 8.44 6.08 7.45
CA VAL A 431 7.14 5.66 8.00
C VAL A 431 6.70 6.58 9.13
N GLU A 432 7.60 6.93 10.06
CA GLU A 432 7.31 7.86 11.16
C GLU A 432 6.99 9.28 10.65
N MET A 433 7.69 9.75 9.61
CA MET A 433 7.40 11.03 8.96
C MET A 433 5.97 11.04 8.41
N LEU A 434 5.56 10.01 7.67
CA LEU A 434 4.21 9.93 7.11
C LEU A 434 3.13 9.98 8.19
N TYR A 435 3.32 9.30 9.32
CA TYR A 435 2.39 9.36 10.45
C TYR A 435 2.31 10.77 11.04
N ARG A 436 3.45 11.50 11.19
CA ARG A 436 3.46 12.91 11.63
C ARG A 436 2.74 13.83 10.64
N LEU A 437 2.99 13.66 9.34
CA LEU A 437 2.32 14.43 8.28
C LEU A 437 0.80 14.26 8.36
N ALA A 438 0.33 13.02 8.42
CA ALA A 438 -1.10 12.71 8.48
C ALA A 438 -1.77 13.25 9.74
N GLU A 439 -1.15 13.06 10.91
CA GLU A 439 -1.67 13.53 12.20
C GLU A 439 -1.76 15.05 12.24
N THR A 440 -0.70 15.75 11.81
CA THR A 440 -0.68 17.20 11.82
C THR A 440 -1.69 17.77 10.83
N ALA A 441 -1.73 17.25 9.61
CA ALA A 441 -2.74 17.63 8.61
C ALA A 441 -4.16 17.42 9.13
N ALA A 442 -4.43 16.29 9.82
CA ALA A 442 -5.75 16.02 10.42
C ALA A 442 -6.14 17.07 11.47
N ARG A 443 -5.21 17.49 12.35
CA ARG A 443 -5.45 18.56 13.33
C ARG A 443 -5.86 19.88 12.69
N HIS A 444 -5.32 20.16 11.50
CA HIS A 444 -5.63 21.36 10.70
C HIS A 444 -6.75 21.11 9.66
N ARG A 445 -7.41 19.95 9.66
CA ARG A 445 -8.48 19.56 8.73
C ARG A 445 -8.04 19.64 7.26
N LEU A 446 -6.85 19.13 6.98
CA LEU A 446 -6.27 19.04 5.64
C LEU A 446 -6.25 17.58 5.17
N LEU A 447 -6.64 17.37 3.92
CA LEU A 447 -6.52 16.09 3.21
C LEU A 447 -5.06 15.86 2.82
N ILE A 448 -4.69 14.61 2.71
CA ILE A 448 -3.40 14.17 2.16
C ILE A 448 -3.65 13.18 1.03
N ASP A 449 -2.96 13.40 -0.08
CA ASP A 449 -2.76 12.46 -1.16
C ASP A 449 -1.27 12.16 -1.26
N PHE A 450 -0.86 10.90 -1.03
CA PHE A 450 0.55 10.52 -1.01
C PHE A 450 0.99 9.96 -2.36
N HIS A 451 2.06 10.55 -2.92
CA HIS A 451 2.76 10.12 -4.13
C HIS A 451 4.22 9.72 -3.83
N GLY A 452 4.87 8.97 -4.73
CA GLY A 452 6.21 8.45 -4.49
C GLY A 452 6.33 7.63 -3.21
N MET A 453 5.30 6.86 -2.86
CA MET A 453 5.22 6.10 -1.62
C MET A 453 4.86 4.63 -1.86
N TYR A 454 5.06 3.80 -0.81
CA TYR A 454 4.64 2.41 -0.80
C TYR A 454 3.10 2.25 -0.74
N LYS A 455 2.62 1.02 -0.99
CA LYS A 455 1.20 0.65 -0.87
C LYS A 455 0.56 1.12 0.44
N PRO A 456 -0.74 1.37 0.50
CA PRO A 456 -1.48 1.52 1.76
C PRO A 456 -1.28 0.30 2.66
N THR A 457 -1.21 0.56 3.96
CA THR A 457 -1.03 -0.47 5.01
C THR A 457 -2.09 -0.35 6.10
N GLY A 458 -3.35 -0.09 5.70
CA GLY A 458 -4.41 0.23 6.62
C GLY A 458 -4.31 1.65 7.20
N PHE A 459 -3.40 2.45 6.66
CA PHE A 459 -3.10 3.80 7.12
C PHE A 459 -4.31 4.74 7.04
N ASN A 460 -5.13 4.61 5.98
CA ASN A 460 -6.38 5.33 5.80
C ASN A 460 -7.49 4.93 6.78
N ARG A 461 -7.35 3.84 7.53
CA ARG A 461 -8.21 3.54 8.68
C ARG A 461 -7.77 4.37 9.89
N THR A 462 -6.46 4.47 10.11
CA THR A 462 -5.88 5.19 11.25
C THR A 462 -6.00 6.70 11.08
N TYR A 463 -5.75 7.18 9.86
CA TYR A 463 -5.84 8.58 9.46
C TYR A 463 -6.69 8.72 8.20
N PRO A 464 -8.04 8.78 8.33
CA PRO A 464 -8.95 8.90 7.19
C PRO A 464 -8.78 10.16 6.34
N ASN A 465 -8.05 11.16 6.81
CA ASN A 465 -7.66 12.33 6.03
C ASN A 465 -6.58 12.04 4.99
N VAL A 466 -5.90 10.89 5.07
CA VAL A 466 -5.08 10.38 3.98
C VAL A 466 -6.02 9.64 3.03
N VAL A 467 -6.48 10.35 2.04
CA VAL A 467 -7.58 9.93 1.18
C VAL A 467 -7.12 9.13 -0.03
N ASN A 468 -5.86 9.32 -0.45
CA ASN A 468 -5.34 8.63 -1.62
C ASN A 468 -3.86 8.30 -1.53
N PHE A 469 -3.40 7.35 -2.38
CA PHE A 469 -2.05 6.80 -2.37
C PHE A 469 -1.65 6.37 -3.78
N GLU A 470 -0.47 6.76 -4.23
CA GLU A 470 0.12 6.22 -5.44
C GLU A 470 0.64 4.78 -5.25
N GLY A 471 1.91 4.53 -5.25
CA GLY A 471 2.52 3.19 -5.15
C GLY A 471 2.02 2.25 -6.23
N ILE A 472 1.94 2.74 -7.48
CA ILE A 472 1.39 2.06 -8.64
C ILE A 472 2.04 2.61 -9.92
N PHE A 473 2.11 1.79 -10.97
CA PHE A 473 2.48 2.24 -12.31
C PHE A 473 1.30 2.99 -12.96
N GLY A 474 1.09 4.25 -12.54
CA GLY A 474 -0.05 5.08 -12.92
C GLY A 474 0.04 5.65 -14.33
N LEU A 475 -1.02 6.37 -14.78
CA LEU A 475 -1.08 6.95 -16.11
C LEU A 475 0.01 8.02 -16.35
N GLU A 476 0.60 8.57 -15.30
CA GLU A 476 1.76 9.48 -15.37
C GLU A 476 2.90 8.88 -16.19
N GLN A 477 3.14 7.59 -16.07
CA GLN A 477 4.18 6.86 -16.79
C GLN A 477 4.06 6.98 -18.30
N SER A 478 2.86 7.26 -18.84
CA SER A 478 2.65 7.48 -20.28
C SER A 478 3.36 8.72 -20.84
N LYS A 479 3.86 9.62 -19.99
CA LYS A 479 4.65 10.80 -20.41
C LYS A 479 6.06 10.41 -20.89
N TRP A 480 6.64 9.30 -20.36
CA TRP A 480 8.04 8.90 -20.62
C TRP A 480 8.27 7.42 -20.87
N SER A 481 7.33 6.54 -20.51
CA SER A 481 7.47 5.10 -20.66
C SER A 481 6.73 4.58 -21.90
N GLN A 482 7.34 3.65 -22.61
CA GLN A 482 6.69 2.87 -23.67
C GLN A 482 6.04 1.57 -23.17
N GLU A 483 6.07 1.34 -21.86
CA GLU A 483 5.46 0.15 -21.26
C GLU A 483 3.96 0.08 -21.59
N ASP A 484 3.49 -1.10 -21.98
CA ASP A 484 2.08 -1.31 -22.30
C ASP A 484 1.23 -1.37 -21.04
N MET A 485 0.58 -0.26 -20.71
CA MET A 485 -0.26 -0.15 -19.53
C MET A 485 -1.59 -0.91 -19.63
N VAL A 486 -2.02 -1.31 -20.83
CA VAL A 486 -3.32 -1.96 -21.02
C VAL A 486 -3.42 -3.31 -20.28
N PRO A 487 -2.43 -4.22 -20.38
CA PRO A 487 -2.42 -5.43 -19.55
C PRO A 487 -2.27 -5.12 -18.04
N TYR A 488 -1.48 -4.12 -17.69
CA TYR A 488 -1.28 -3.74 -16.29
C TYR A 488 -2.59 -3.32 -15.61
N ASP A 489 -3.44 -2.56 -16.31
CA ASP A 489 -4.73 -2.06 -15.78
C ASP A 489 -5.74 -3.18 -15.46
N VAL A 490 -5.58 -4.38 -16.01
CA VAL A 490 -6.40 -5.55 -15.71
C VAL A 490 -5.70 -6.55 -14.78
N ILE A 491 -4.49 -6.22 -14.31
CA ILE A 491 -3.71 -7.01 -13.34
C ILE A 491 -3.72 -6.35 -11.96
N PHE A 492 -3.33 -5.08 -11.88
CA PHE A 492 -3.10 -4.43 -10.58
C PHE A 492 -4.36 -4.35 -9.70
N PRO A 493 -5.61 -4.25 -10.19
CA PRO A 493 -6.78 -4.25 -9.32
C PRO A 493 -6.89 -5.49 -8.45
N TYR A 494 -6.41 -6.62 -8.95
CA TYR A 494 -6.42 -7.90 -8.20
C TYR A 494 -5.26 -8.03 -7.20
N ILE A 495 -4.27 -7.14 -7.25
CA ILE A 495 -3.06 -7.20 -6.42
C ILE A 495 -2.94 -5.95 -5.55
N ARG A 496 -2.74 -4.77 -6.18
CA ARG A 496 -2.45 -3.51 -5.50
C ARG A 496 -3.66 -2.95 -4.76
N MET A 497 -4.87 -3.03 -5.37
CA MET A 497 -6.08 -2.48 -4.76
C MET A 497 -6.54 -3.25 -3.51
N LEU A 498 -6.09 -4.49 -3.31
CA LEU A 498 -6.28 -5.21 -2.05
C LEU A 498 -5.69 -4.42 -0.87
N ALA A 499 -4.59 -3.71 -1.09
CA ALA A 499 -3.95 -2.89 -0.06
C ALA A 499 -4.74 -1.61 0.30
N GLY A 500 -5.57 -1.10 -0.61
CA GLY A 500 -6.37 0.13 -0.40
C GLY A 500 -6.43 1.03 -1.63
N PRO A 501 -6.89 2.28 -1.47
CA PRO A 501 -7.07 3.25 -2.54
C PRO A 501 -5.84 3.45 -3.42
N VAL A 502 -6.08 3.91 -4.65
CA VAL A 502 -5.03 4.07 -5.65
C VAL A 502 -5.20 5.35 -6.46
N ASP A 503 -4.20 6.24 -6.42
CA ASP A 503 -4.13 7.37 -7.33
C ASP A 503 -3.45 6.96 -8.65
N TYR A 504 -4.27 6.46 -9.57
CA TYR A 504 -3.84 6.05 -10.90
C TYR A 504 -3.66 7.24 -11.85
N THR A 505 -4.20 8.42 -11.49
CA THR A 505 -4.20 9.64 -12.31
C THR A 505 -4.88 9.49 -13.68
N GLN A 506 -6.05 8.85 -13.69
CA GLN A 506 -6.80 8.49 -14.90
C GLN A 506 -7.44 9.68 -15.62
N GLY A 507 -8.00 9.40 -16.82
CA GLY A 507 -8.86 10.30 -17.55
C GLY A 507 -8.26 10.91 -18.81
N GLY A 508 -7.18 10.35 -19.34
CA GLY A 508 -6.61 10.81 -20.60
C GLY A 508 -7.60 10.69 -21.75
N MET A 509 -8.02 11.82 -22.32
CA MET A 509 -8.97 11.90 -23.43
C MET A 509 -8.30 11.79 -24.80
N ARG A 510 -7.00 12.03 -24.86
CA ARG A 510 -6.18 11.76 -26.04
C ARG A 510 -5.78 10.30 -26.03
N ASN A 511 -6.46 9.49 -26.84
CA ASN A 511 -6.27 8.05 -26.87
C ASN A 511 -5.50 7.63 -28.13
N ALA A 512 -4.61 6.66 -28.01
CA ALA A 512 -3.84 6.09 -29.10
C ALA A 512 -3.99 4.55 -29.15
N THR A 513 -3.98 3.99 -30.34
CA THR A 513 -3.85 2.53 -30.47
C THR A 513 -2.50 2.08 -29.92
N ARG A 514 -2.33 0.78 -29.65
CA ARG A 514 -1.02 0.25 -29.23
C ARG A 514 0.11 0.53 -30.22
N GLN A 515 -0.21 0.61 -31.51
CA GLN A 515 0.77 0.87 -32.58
C GLN A 515 1.17 2.35 -32.67
N ASP A 516 0.23 3.25 -32.38
CA ASP A 516 0.44 4.70 -32.48
C ASP A 516 0.90 5.32 -31.16
N PHE A 517 0.77 4.58 -30.05
CA PHE A 517 1.19 5.06 -28.74
C PHE A 517 2.72 5.25 -28.68
N HIS A 518 3.11 6.45 -28.28
CA HIS A 518 4.50 6.78 -27.93
C HIS A 518 4.48 7.87 -26.86
N PRO A 519 5.43 7.85 -25.93
CA PRO A 519 5.48 8.85 -24.86
C PRO A 519 5.80 10.23 -25.43
N VAL A 520 5.02 11.25 -25.00
CA VAL A 520 5.27 12.65 -25.32
C VAL A 520 5.08 13.46 -24.04
N TYR A 521 6.18 13.90 -23.46
CA TYR A 521 6.18 14.47 -22.11
C TYR A 521 5.21 15.66 -21.94
N ASN A 522 5.23 16.63 -22.88
CA ASN A 522 4.40 17.85 -22.77
C ASN A 522 3.02 17.73 -23.45
N ASN A 523 2.73 16.60 -24.07
CA ASN A 523 1.49 16.36 -24.78
C ASN A 523 1.11 14.88 -24.73
N PRO A 524 0.98 14.30 -23.53
CA PRO A 524 0.84 12.86 -23.34
C PRO A 524 -0.44 12.32 -23.93
N MET A 525 -0.45 11.02 -24.16
CA MET A 525 -1.61 10.26 -24.62
C MET A 525 -1.78 8.99 -23.78
N ALA A 526 -3.01 8.52 -23.69
CA ALA A 526 -3.33 7.25 -23.05
C ALA A 526 -3.39 6.13 -24.09
N ALA A 527 -2.67 5.04 -23.88
CA ALA A 527 -2.78 3.86 -24.73
C ALA A 527 -4.18 3.23 -24.61
N GLY A 528 -4.74 2.68 -25.69
CA GLY A 528 -6.02 2.01 -25.72
C GLY A 528 -7.20 2.94 -25.93
N THR A 529 -8.38 2.60 -25.41
CA THR A 529 -9.64 3.29 -25.72
C THR A 529 -10.05 4.29 -24.64
N ARG A 530 -10.84 5.29 -25.04
CA ARG A 530 -11.50 6.20 -24.10
C ARG A 530 -12.43 5.45 -23.15
N ALA A 531 -13.15 4.43 -23.62
CA ALA A 531 -14.01 3.61 -22.79
C ALA A 531 -13.23 2.95 -21.63
N ARG A 532 -11.97 2.52 -21.87
CA ARG A 532 -11.09 2.04 -20.80
C ARG A 532 -10.81 3.14 -19.77
N GLN A 533 -10.43 4.33 -20.20
CA GLN A 533 -10.19 5.46 -19.30
C GLN A 533 -11.43 5.83 -18.48
N VAL A 534 -12.60 5.78 -19.07
CA VAL A 534 -13.86 6.02 -18.36
C VAL A 534 -14.19 4.91 -17.35
N ALA A 535 -13.92 3.65 -17.71
CA ALA A 535 -14.17 2.50 -16.83
C ALA A 535 -13.33 2.56 -15.54
N THR A 536 -12.12 3.13 -15.59
CA THR A 536 -11.26 3.25 -14.39
C THR A 536 -11.88 4.07 -13.27
N TYR A 537 -12.75 5.05 -13.57
CA TYR A 537 -13.50 5.81 -12.57
C TYR A 537 -14.52 4.99 -11.78
N VAL A 538 -14.89 3.81 -12.28
CA VAL A 538 -15.80 2.89 -11.60
C VAL A 538 -15.04 1.73 -10.95
N VAL A 539 -14.00 1.23 -11.63
CA VAL A 539 -13.27 0.01 -11.23
C VAL A 539 -12.23 0.28 -10.15
N PHE A 540 -11.55 1.44 -10.20
CA PHE A 540 -10.48 1.74 -9.27
C PHE A 540 -11.03 2.42 -8.02
N ASP A 541 -10.61 1.93 -6.85
CA ASP A 541 -10.92 2.54 -5.55
C ASP A 541 -10.09 3.82 -5.40
N ASN A 542 -10.73 4.97 -5.52
CA ASN A 542 -10.05 6.26 -5.55
C ASN A 542 -10.96 7.39 -5.00
N PRO A 543 -10.91 7.67 -3.69
CA PRO A 543 -11.75 8.71 -3.07
C PRO A 543 -11.38 10.15 -3.45
N LEU A 544 -10.19 10.39 -3.98
CA LEU A 544 -9.75 11.70 -4.49
C LEU A 544 -9.22 11.51 -5.92
N VAL A 545 -10.13 11.42 -6.88
CA VAL A 545 -9.81 10.95 -8.22
C VAL A 545 -9.44 12.08 -9.18
N MET A 546 -8.28 11.96 -9.81
CA MET A 546 -7.79 12.92 -10.80
C MET A 546 -8.55 12.84 -12.14
N LEU A 547 -8.78 14.01 -12.74
CA LEU A 547 -9.05 14.19 -14.16
C LEU A 547 -7.76 14.72 -14.78
N CYS A 548 -6.96 13.85 -15.40
CA CYS A 548 -5.59 14.18 -15.77
C CYS A 548 -5.44 15.00 -17.06
N ASP A 549 -6.46 15.04 -17.94
CA ASP A 549 -6.39 15.84 -19.16
C ASP A 549 -6.77 17.31 -18.91
N ASN A 550 -6.49 18.19 -19.86
CA ASN A 550 -6.76 19.61 -19.68
C ASN A 550 -8.24 19.96 -19.89
N PRO A 551 -8.72 21.06 -19.28
CA PRO A 551 -10.10 21.55 -19.40
C PRO A 551 -10.61 21.68 -20.82
N THR A 552 -9.80 22.19 -21.77
CA THR A 552 -10.24 22.38 -23.15
C THR A 552 -10.45 21.09 -23.90
N THR A 553 -9.70 20.03 -23.55
CA THR A 553 -9.92 18.68 -24.08
C THR A 553 -11.19 18.06 -23.52
N TYR A 554 -11.42 18.15 -22.21
CA TYR A 554 -12.66 17.68 -21.58
C TYR A 554 -13.91 18.39 -22.11
N MET A 555 -13.86 19.71 -22.33
CA MET A 555 -14.98 20.47 -22.91
C MET A 555 -15.31 20.05 -24.35
N LYS A 556 -14.34 19.61 -25.14
CA LYS A 556 -14.59 19.05 -26.49
C LYS A 556 -15.29 17.70 -26.40
N GLU A 557 -15.13 16.99 -25.30
CA GLU A 557 -15.67 15.67 -25.01
C GLU A 557 -16.72 15.72 -23.90
N GLN A 558 -17.63 16.69 -23.98
CA GLN A 558 -18.59 17.03 -22.92
C GLN A 558 -19.47 15.87 -22.48
N GLU A 559 -19.87 14.98 -23.39
CA GLU A 559 -20.65 13.78 -23.04
C GLU A 559 -19.87 12.87 -22.09
N THR A 560 -18.61 12.57 -22.43
CA THR A 560 -17.69 11.77 -21.60
C THR A 560 -17.43 12.47 -20.27
N THR A 561 -17.14 13.76 -20.29
CA THR A 561 -16.90 14.57 -19.09
C THR A 561 -18.10 14.55 -18.15
N SER A 562 -19.30 14.76 -18.69
CA SER A 562 -20.54 14.73 -17.91
C SER A 562 -20.82 13.33 -17.32
N PHE A 563 -20.41 12.26 -17.98
CA PHE A 563 -20.50 10.92 -17.42
C PHE A 563 -19.52 10.73 -16.25
N ILE A 564 -18.23 11.06 -16.45
CA ILE A 564 -17.19 10.96 -15.43
C ILE A 564 -17.58 11.74 -14.16
N THR A 565 -18.03 13.00 -14.33
CA THR A 565 -18.31 13.87 -13.18
C THR A 565 -19.52 13.44 -12.35
N ARG A 566 -20.39 12.57 -12.88
CA ARG A 566 -21.53 11.99 -12.17
C ARG A 566 -21.21 10.68 -11.43
N ILE A 567 -20.08 10.03 -11.73
CA ILE A 567 -19.67 8.79 -11.03
C ILE A 567 -19.33 9.14 -9.58
N PRO A 568 -19.90 8.45 -8.58
CA PRO A 568 -19.46 8.62 -7.19
C PRO A 568 -17.99 8.23 -7.01
N VAL A 569 -17.32 8.79 -6.01
CA VAL A 569 -15.91 8.48 -5.67
C VAL A 569 -15.78 7.72 -4.35
N ALA A 570 -16.86 7.58 -3.60
CA ALA A 570 -16.96 6.73 -2.42
C ALA A 570 -18.27 5.92 -2.51
N TRP A 571 -18.26 4.71 -1.99
CA TRP A 571 -19.31 3.73 -2.19
C TRP A 571 -19.78 3.14 -0.85
N ASP A 572 -21.08 2.92 -0.71
CA ASP A 572 -21.61 2.19 0.46
C ASP A 572 -21.34 0.69 0.36
N GLU A 573 -21.32 0.15 -0.86
CA GLU A 573 -20.99 -1.24 -1.13
C GLU A 573 -20.41 -1.40 -2.54
N THR A 574 -19.40 -2.26 -2.67
CA THR A 574 -18.79 -2.64 -3.95
C THR A 574 -18.82 -4.16 -4.10
N ARG A 575 -19.30 -4.64 -5.26
CA ARG A 575 -19.30 -6.05 -5.65
C ARG A 575 -18.72 -6.22 -7.04
N ILE A 576 -17.82 -7.17 -7.19
CA ILE A 576 -17.30 -7.56 -8.50
C ILE A 576 -18.12 -8.76 -9.00
N LEU A 577 -18.92 -8.54 -10.04
CA LEU A 577 -19.80 -9.57 -10.56
C LEU A 577 -19.07 -10.59 -11.42
N GLN A 578 -18.08 -10.13 -12.18
CA GLN A 578 -17.26 -10.94 -13.08
C GLN A 578 -15.90 -10.28 -13.30
N GLY A 579 -14.86 -11.08 -13.43
CA GLY A 579 -13.50 -10.64 -13.73
C GLY A 579 -12.52 -11.76 -13.50
N GLU A 580 -11.42 -11.73 -14.25
CA GLU A 580 -10.29 -12.63 -14.11
C GLU A 580 -9.00 -11.83 -14.16
N LEU A 581 -8.02 -12.24 -13.40
CA LEU A 581 -6.68 -11.63 -13.37
C LEU A 581 -6.05 -11.61 -14.78
N GLY A 582 -5.77 -10.42 -15.26
CA GLY A 582 -5.14 -10.22 -16.56
C GLY A 582 -6.09 -10.24 -17.78
N LYS A 583 -7.42 -10.19 -17.54
CA LYS A 583 -8.43 -10.18 -18.61
C LYS A 583 -9.45 -9.07 -18.44
#